data_49870715eb2eae9476beedf2f276b48e
#
_entry.id   49870715eb2eae9476beedf2f276b48e
#
_cell.length_a   1.000
_cell.length_b   1.000
_cell.length_c   1.000
_cell.angle_alpha   90.00
_cell.angle_beta   90.00
_cell.angle_gamma   90.00
#
_symmetry.space_group_name_H-M   'P 1'
#
loop_
_entity.id
_entity.type
_entity.pdbx_description
1 polymer ?
#
loop_
_entity_poly.entity_id
_entity_poly.type
_entity_poly.pdbx_seq_one_letter_code
_entity_poly.pdbx_strand_id
1 'polypeptide(L)'
;ILSSFDPVRRQVARLSLEMLMKDGRIHPARIEEVVAKAKKQIEKEVRQAGEDAMRETGVVGIPKEMLLLLGELKFRTSFGQNVLKHSTEMAQIAGMIAEEIGADVRITKIATLLHDVGKAVSHKIEGKHHHIGAELARKYGMDERIVHAIEAHHDDIEATTPEAIIVRVCDAASAARPGARN
;
A
#
# COMPACT_ATOMS: atom_id res chain seq x y z
N ILE A 1 12.36 -1.37 22.71
CA ILE A 1 11.38 -1.95 21.75
C ILE A 1 10.26 -0.94 21.56
N LEU A 2 9.96 -0.60 20.29
CA LEU A 2 8.84 0.26 19.91
C LEU A 2 7.72 -0.62 19.35
N SER A 3 6.52 -0.50 19.88
CA SER A 3 5.34 -1.23 19.42
C SER A 3 4.18 -0.29 19.16
N SER A 4 3.48 -0.49 18.05
CA SER A 4 2.20 0.17 17.70
C SER A 4 1.50 -0.63 16.63
N PHE A 5 0.17 -0.69 16.70
CA PHE A 5 -0.66 -1.24 15.61
C PHE A 5 -0.62 -0.37 14.35
N ASP A 6 -0.40 0.94 14.51
CA ASP A 6 -0.24 1.87 13.40
C ASP A 6 1.24 1.95 12.97
N PRO A 7 1.60 1.44 11.77
CA PRO A 7 2.98 1.42 11.31
C PRO A 7 3.56 2.82 11.12
N VAL A 8 2.74 3.79 10.68
CA VAL A 8 3.17 5.18 10.47
C VAL A 8 3.51 5.85 11.81
N ARG A 9 2.65 5.69 12.83
CA ARG A 9 2.93 6.19 14.19
C ARG A 9 4.20 5.58 14.78
N ARG A 10 4.44 4.30 14.52
CA ARG A 10 5.67 3.62 14.95
C ARG A 10 6.92 4.27 14.33
N GLN A 11 6.87 4.64 13.04
CA GLN A 11 7.98 5.32 12.37
C GLN A 11 8.17 6.75 12.90
N VAL A 12 7.09 7.48 13.15
CA VAL A 12 7.17 8.80 13.78
C VAL A 12 7.84 8.70 15.14
N ALA A 13 7.45 7.75 15.98
CA ALA A 13 8.05 7.54 17.29
C ALA A 13 9.55 7.17 17.20
N ARG A 14 9.90 6.25 16.27
CA ARG A 14 11.29 5.86 16.03
C ARG A 14 12.16 7.07 15.64
N LEU A 15 11.71 7.82 14.64
CA LEU A 15 12.44 9.00 14.15
C LEU A 15 12.56 10.09 15.21
N SER A 16 11.50 10.30 15.99
CA SER A 16 11.52 11.26 17.12
C SER A 16 12.55 10.88 18.17
N LEU A 17 12.64 9.61 18.55
CA LEU A 17 13.63 9.12 19.50
C LEU A 17 15.06 9.27 18.95
N GLU A 18 15.30 8.92 17.69
CA GLU A 18 16.60 9.08 17.04
C GLU A 18 17.05 10.56 17.05
N MET A 19 16.12 11.49 16.78
CA MET A 19 16.39 12.92 16.82
C MET A 19 16.71 13.42 18.24
N LEU A 20 15.93 12.97 19.24
CA LEU A 20 16.16 13.35 20.65
C LEU A 20 17.48 12.79 21.20
N MET A 21 17.83 11.55 20.84
CA MET A 21 19.10 10.94 21.24
C MET A 21 20.30 11.69 20.66
N LYS A 22 20.20 12.19 19.42
CA LYS A 22 21.27 13.00 18.79
C LYS A 22 21.38 14.39 19.40
N ASP A 23 20.27 14.99 19.80
CA ASP A 23 20.22 16.32 20.38
C ASP A 23 20.60 16.36 21.87
N GLY A 24 20.32 15.28 22.61
CA GLY A 24 20.59 15.15 24.05
C GLY A 24 19.64 15.95 24.95
N ARG A 25 18.78 16.81 24.41
CA ARG A 25 17.85 17.65 25.17
C ARG A 25 16.48 16.97 25.26
N ILE A 26 16.14 16.52 26.45
CA ILE A 26 14.89 15.78 26.70
C ILE A 26 14.03 16.56 27.70
N HIS A 27 13.26 17.51 27.20
CA HIS A 27 12.23 18.23 27.97
C HIS A 27 10.95 18.37 27.14
N PRO A 28 9.77 18.58 27.77
CA PRO A 28 8.47 18.49 27.08
C PRO A 28 8.35 19.30 25.79
N ALA A 29 8.70 20.59 25.81
CA ALA A 29 8.63 21.45 24.63
C ALA A 29 9.52 20.96 23.48
N ARG A 30 10.69 20.41 23.79
CA ARG A 30 11.58 19.84 22.78
C ARG A 30 11.05 18.54 22.20
N ILE A 31 10.42 17.71 23.03
CA ILE A 31 9.76 16.47 22.56
C ILE A 31 8.65 16.83 21.58
N GLU A 32 7.79 17.79 21.91
CA GLU A 32 6.69 18.22 21.02
C GLU A 32 7.21 18.76 19.68
N GLU A 33 8.24 19.60 19.70
CA GLU A 33 8.90 20.12 18.49
C GLU A 33 9.43 19.00 17.61
N VAL A 34 10.17 18.05 18.20
CA VAL A 34 10.78 16.92 17.48
C VAL A 34 9.71 15.99 16.91
N VAL A 35 8.64 15.70 17.66
CA VAL A 35 7.53 14.88 17.18
C VAL A 35 6.82 15.57 16.00
N ALA A 36 6.59 16.87 16.05
CA ALA A 36 5.99 17.63 14.95
C ALA A 36 6.88 17.58 13.69
N LYS A 37 8.19 17.71 13.86
CA LYS A 37 9.18 17.60 12.77
C LYS A 37 9.21 16.19 12.17
N ALA A 38 9.24 15.17 13.01
CA ALA A 38 9.23 13.77 12.59
C ALA A 38 7.94 13.43 11.79
N LYS A 39 6.77 13.90 12.24
CA LYS A 39 5.51 13.73 11.50
C LYS A 39 5.61 14.28 10.09
N LYS A 40 6.03 15.54 9.93
CA LYS A 40 6.20 16.17 8.61
C LYS A 40 7.17 15.40 7.71
N GLN A 41 8.24 14.87 8.27
CA GLN A 41 9.20 14.08 7.51
C GLN A 41 8.60 12.75 7.05
N ILE A 42 7.90 12.04 7.92
CA ILE A 42 7.23 10.77 7.57
C ILE A 42 6.11 11.00 6.55
N GLU A 43 5.31 12.07 6.68
CA GLU A 43 4.30 12.44 5.68
C GLU A 43 4.92 12.70 4.29
N LYS A 44 6.08 13.35 4.25
CA LYS A 44 6.84 13.54 3.00
C LYS A 44 7.33 12.22 2.43
N GLU A 45 7.85 11.33 3.27
CA GLU A 45 8.29 9.99 2.84
C GLU A 45 7.14 9.13 2.32
N VAL A 46 5.98 9.16 2.95
CA VAL A 46 4.76 8.48 2.50
C VAL A 46 4.37 8.96 1.10
N ARG A 47 4.28 10.27 0.91
CA ARG A 47 3.94 10.85 -0.40
C ARG A 47 4.96 10.43 -1.47
N GLN A 48 6.23 10.59 -1.18
CA GLN A 48 7.31 10.23 -2.11
C GLN A 48 7.25 8.75 -2.49
N ALA A 49 7.00 7.86 -1.52
CA ALA A 49 6.90 6.43 -1.77
C ALA A 49 5.72 6.08 -2.71
N GLY A 50 4.58 6.73 -2.55
CA GLY A 50 3.44 6.57 -3.46
C GLY A 50 3.74 7.08 -4.87
N GLU A 51 4.36 8.26 -4.98
CA GLU A 51 4.77 8.86 -6.26
C GLU A 51 5.84 8.01 -6.99
N ASP A 52 6.78 7.45 -6.25
CA ASP A 52 7.82 6.55 -6.79
C ASP A 52 7.20 5.25 -7.32
N ALA A 53 6.26 4.66 -6.59
CA ALA A 53 5.54 3.46 -7.01
C ALA A 53 4.73 3.70 -8.31
N MET A 54 4.05 4.85 -8.43
CA MET A 54 3.37 5.24 -9.68
C MET A 54 4.36 5.38 -10.84
N ARG A 55 5.50 6.03 -10.60
CA ARG A 55 6.52 6.25 -11.63
C ARG A 55 7.14 4.93 -12.08
N GLU A 56 7.49 4.05 -11.14
CA GLU A 56 8.08 2.73 -11.41
C GLU A 56 7.16 1.84 -12.22
N THR A 57 5.86 1.87 -11.94
CA THR A 57 4.86 1.06 -12.65
C THR A 57 4.34 1.72 -13.93
N GLY A 58 4.63 3.00 -14.16
CA GLY A 58 4.09 3.79 -15.28
C GLY A 58 2.58 4.07 -15.15
N VAL A 59 2.03 3.96 -13.94
CA VAL A 59 0.62 4.20 -13.65
C VAL A 59 0.39 5.70 -13.43
N VAL A 60 -0.75 6.20 -13.91
CA VAL A 60 -1.20 7.58 -13.72
C VAL A 60 -2.68 7.65 -13.32
N GLY A 61 -3.09 8.75 -12.73
CA GLY A 61 -4.50 9.00 -12.42
C GLY A 61 -4.98 8.37 -11.11
N ILE A 62 -4.08 8.01 -10.18
CA ILE A 62 -4.48 7.62 -8.83
C ILE A 62 -4.81 8.88 -8.02
N PRO A 63 -6.00 8.96 -7.38
CA PRO A 63 -6.36 10.06 -6.48
C PRO A 63 -5.33 10.24 -5.36
N LYS A 64 -5.14 11.50 -4.94
CA LYS A 64 -4.14 11.84 -3.91
C LYS A 64 -4.31 11.06 -2.62
N GLU A 65 -5.52 10.84 -2.18
CA GLU A 65 -5.84 10.10 -0.96
C GLU A 65 -5.42 8.64 -1.08
N MET A 66 -5.71 8.00 -2.22
CA MET A 66 -5.29 6.63 -2.51
C MET A 66 -3.77 6.52 -2.64
N LEU A 67 -3.12 7.54 -3.22
CA LEU A 67 -1.67 7.61 -3.33
C LEU A 67 -0.99 7.64 -1.95
N LEU A 68 -1.53 8.41 -1.01
CA LEU A 68 -1.02 8.46 0.36
C LEU A 68 -1.17 7.11 1.07
N LEU A 69 -2.33 6.47 0.95
CA LEU A 69 -2.55 5.13 1.50
C LEU A 69 -1.58 4.10 0.89
N LEU A 70 -1.36 4.16 -0.42
CA LEU A 70 -0.36 3.34 -1.09
C LEU A 70 1.04 3.57 -0.50
N GLY A 71 1.43 4.83 -0.31
CA GLY A 71 2.73 5.19 0.28
C GLY A 71 2.91 4.69 1.73
N GLU A 72 1.84 4.63 2.54
CA GLU A 72 1.88 4.09 3.91
C GLU A 72 2.27 2.62 3.94
N LEU A 73 2.00 1.85 2.87
CA LEU A 73 2.39 0.45 2.73
C LEU A 73 3.91 0.24 2.73
N LYS A 74 4.71 1.28 2.49
CA LYS A 74 6.17 1.27 2.68
C LYS A 74 6.58 0.81 4.08
N PHE A 75 5.77 1.12 5.08
CA PHE A 75 6.05 0.81 6.48
C PHE A 75 5.36 -0.47 6.96
N ARG A 76 4.72 -1.21 6.06
CA ARG A 76 4.02 -2.45 6.38
C ARG A 76 4.70 -3.66 5.77
N THR A 77 4.87 -4.67 6.61
CA THR A 77 5.35 -5.99 6.19
C THR A 77 4.22 -7.01 6.36
N SER A 78 4.03 -7.85 5.38
CA SER A 78 3.07 -8.96 5.40
C SER A 78 3.74 -10.19 4.78
N PHE A 79 3.64 -11.34 5.42
CA PHE A 79 4.28 -12.59 4.98
C PHE A 79 5.77 -12.42 4.59
N GLY A 80 6.52 -11.71 5.43
CA GLY A 80 7.96 -11.48 5.22
C GLY A 80 8.31 -10.48 4.11
N GLN A 81 7.33 -9.87 3.44
CA GLN A 81 7.54 -8.92 2.34
C GLN A 81 7.08 -7.51 2.71
N ASN A 82 7.79 -6.50 2.19
CA ASN A 82 7.28 -5.15 2.19
C ASN A 82 6.10 -5.04 1.23
N VAL A 83 4.95 -4.60 1.73
CA VAL A 83 3.69 -4.60 0.96
C VAL A 83 3.75 -3.68 -0.25
N LEU A 84 4.35 -2.48 -0.12
CA LEU A 84 4.48 -1.56 -1.27
C LEU A 84 5.35 -2.15 -2.37
N LYS A 85 6.50 -2.72 -2.00
CA LYS A 85 7.41 -3.35 -2.96
C LYS A 85 6.75 -4.52 -3.67
N HIS A 86 6.06 -5.37 -2.92
CA HIS A 86 5.25 -6.48 -3.46
C HIS A 86 4.23 -5.97 -4.48
N SER A 87 3.42 -4.96 -4.13
CA SER A 87 2.41 -4.39 -5.02
C SER A 87 3.01 -3.80 -6.31
N THR A 88 4.18 -3.15 -6.20
CA THR A 88 4.89 -2.56 -7.36
C THR A 88 5.41 -3.65 -8.30
N GLU A 89 6.09 -4.68 -7.77
CA GLU A 89 6.59 -5.82 -8.56
C GLU A 89 5.44 -6.56 -9.25
N MET A 90 4.35 -6.81 -8.52
CA MET A 90 3.16 -7.45 -9.06
C MET A 90 2.49 -6.64 -10.17
N ALA A 91 2.38 -5.32 -10.03
CA ALA A 91 1.76 -4.47 -11.04
C ALA A 91 2.49 -4.53 -12.38
N GLN A 92 3.81 -4.68 -12.36
CA GLN A 92 4.60 -4.87 -13.59
C GLN A 92 4.31 -6.21 -14.24
N ILE A 93 4.31 -7.30 -13.47
CA ILE A 93 4.02 -8.66 -13.98
C ILE A 93 2.58 -8.72 -14.49
N ALA A 94 1.62 -8.22 -13.74
CA ALA A 94 0.21 -8.20 -14.13
C ALA A 94 -0.02 -7.40 -15.42
N GLY A 95 0.70 -6.27 -15.59
CA GLY A 95 0.65 -5.49 -16.83
C GLY A 95 1.15 -6.27 -18.04
N MET A 96 2.22 -7.04 -17.92
CA MET A 96 2.73 -7.88 -19.01
C MET A 96 1.72 -8.99 -19.37
N ILE A 97 1.12 -9.63 -18.37
CA ILE A 97 0.09 -10.66 -18.61
C ILE A 97 -1.14 -10.03 -19.30
N ALA A 98 -1.59 -8.86 -18.85
CA ALA A 98 -2.72 -8.16 -19.45
C ALA A 98 -2.47 -7.83 -20.92
N GLU A 99 -1.27 -7.37 -21.27
CA GLU A 99 -0.87 -7.08 -22.64
C GLU A 99 -0.90 -8.33 -23.51
N GLU A 100 -0.36 -9.45 -23.02
CA GLU A 100 -0.30 -10.72 -23.75
C GLU A 100 -1.67 -11.30 -24.06
N ILE A 101 -2.65 -11.19 -23.14
CA ILE A 101 -4.00 -11.75 -23.33
C ILE A 101 -5.02 -10.73 -23.85
N GLY A 102 -4.62 -9.47 -24.10
CA GLY A 102 -5.49 -8.42 -24.60
C GLY A 102 -6.46 -7.82 -23.57
N ALA A 103 -6.15 -7.92 -22.27
CA ALA A 103 -6.88 -7.22 -21.21
C ALA A 103 -6.46 -5.75 -21.10
N ASP A 104 -7.22 -4.95 -20.35
CA ASP A 104 -6.87 -3.53 -20.12
C ASP A 104 -5.65 -3.40 -19.21
N VAL A 105 -4.48 -3.12 -19.81
CA VAL A 105 -3.19 -2.99 -19.11
C VAL A 105 -3.25 -1.91 -18.02
N ARG A 106 -3.90 -0.77 -18.31
CA ARG A 106 -3.98 0.35 -17.37
C ARG A 106 -4.80 -0.03 -16.14
N ILE A 107 -5.98 -0.59 -16.34
CA ILE A 107 -6.86 -1.04 -15.25
C ILE A 107 -6.15 -2.11 -14.43
N THR A 108 -5.57 -3.11 -15.08
CA THR A 108 -4.84 -4.21 -14.42
C THR A 108 -3.71 -3.70 -13.55
N LYS A 109 -2.86 -2.83 -14.07
CA LYS A 109 -1.72 -2.26 -13.31
C LYS A 109 -2.18 -1.45 -12.10
N ILE A 110 -3.18 -0.58 -12.27
CA ILE A 110 -3.71 0.23 -11.17
C ILE A 110 -4.33 -0.67 -10.09
N ALA A 111 -5.18 -1.61 -10.49
CA ALA A 111 -5.84 -2.52 -9.56
C ALA A 111 -4.81 -3.37 -8.80
N THR A 112 -3.80 -3.90 -9.49
CA THR A 112 -2.74 -4.69 -8.86
C THR A 112 -1.90 -3.84 -7.91
N LEU A 113 -1.56 -2.61 -8.28
CA LEU A 113 -0.81 -1.70 -7.41
C LEU A 113 -1.58 -1.37 -6.12
N LEU A 114 -2.90 -1.32 -6.19
CA LEU A 114 -3.78 -0.93 -5.09
C LEU A 114 -4.48 -2.11 -4.38
N HIS A 115 -4.30 -3.37 -4.81
CA HIS A 115 -5.06 -4.51 -4.27
C HIS A 115 -4.98 -4.61 -2.74
N ASP A 116 -3.84 -4.32 -2.18
CA ASP A 116 -3.54 -4.39 -0.76
C ASP A 116 -3.69 -3.06 0.01
N VAL A 117 -4.19 -2.00 -0.64
CA VAL A 117 -4.26 -0.66 -0.05
C VAL A 117 -5.06 -0.59 1.25
N GLY A 118 -6.07 -1.46 1.41
CA GLY A 118 -6.83 -1.55 2.67
C GLY A 118 -5.99 -1.96 3.87
N LYS A 119 -4.84 -2.59 3.67
CA LYS A 119 -3.90 -2.90 4.75
C LYS A 119 -3.32 -1.65 5.42
N ALA A 120 -3.31 -0.50 4.75
CA ALA A 120 -2.85 0.76 5.34
C ALA A 120 -3.73 1.20 6.53
N VAL A 121 -5.02 0.90 6.51
CA VAL A 121 -6.00 1.33 7.51
C VAL A 121 -6.63 0.20 8.31
N SER A 122 -6.29 -1.06 8.07
CA SER A 122 -6.88 -2.23 8.74
C SER A 122 -6.67 -2.28 10.26
N HIS A 123 -5.81 -1.43 10.81
CA HIS A 123 -5.64 -1.23 12.25
C HIS A 123 -6.65 -0.24 12.84
N LYS A 124 -7.41 0.50 12.00
CA LYS A 124 -8.41 1.50 12.39
C LYS A 124 -9.82 1.09 11.99
N ILE A 125 -9.96 0.25 10.97
CA ILE A 125 -11.23 -0.14 10.37
C ILE A 125 -11.33 -1.66 10.47
N GLU A 126 -12.41 -2.15 11.09
CA GLU A 126 -12.70 -3.58 11.18
C GLU A 126 -13.15 -4.12 9.82
N GLY A 127 -12.65 -5.28 9.42
CA GLY A 127 -13.02 -5.95 8.18
C GLY A 127 -11.83 -6.50 7.40
N LYS A 128 -12.15 -7.14 6.29
CA LYS A 128 -11.13 -7.68 5.38
C LYS A 128 -10.52 -6.56 4.53
N HIS A 129 -9.20 -6.56 4.36
CA HIS A 129 -8.48 -5.47 3.69
C HIS A 129 -8.92 -5.24 2.23
N HIS A 130 -9.34 -6.29 1.50
CA HIS A 130 -9.81 -6.14 0.11
C HIS A 130 -11.16 -5.42 0.04
N HIS A 131 -12.10 -5.68 0.95
CA HIS A 131 -13.34 -4.90 1.05
C HIS A 131 -13.07 -3.45 1.45
N ILE A 132 -12.24 -3.24 2.48
CA ILE A 132 -11.83 -1.89 2.89
C ILE A 132 -11.16 -1.14 1.75
N GLY A 133 -10.26 -1.80 1.02
CA GLY A 133 -9.57 -1.23 -0.15
C GLY A 133 -10.54 -0.84 -1.27
N ALA A 134 -11.50 -1.70 -1.57
CA ALA A 134 -12.53 -1.46 -2.58
C ALA A 134 -13.45 -0.29 -2.18
N GLU A 135 -13.89 -0.22 -0.92
CA GLU A 135 -14.70 0.89 -0.42
C GLU A 135 -13.94 2.23 -0.51
N LEU A 136 -12.66 2.25 -0.16
CA LEU A 136 -11.83 3.44 -0.31
C LEU A 136 -11.66 3.84 -1.77
N ALA A 137 -11.39 2.89 -2.66
CA ALA A 137 -11.27 3.14 -4.09
C ALA A 137 -12.58 3.73 -4.67
N ARG A 138 -13.74 3.17 -4.30
CA ARG A 138 -15.06 3.68 -4.70
C ARG A 138 -15.32 5.08 -4.13
N LYS A 139 -15.01 5.29 -2.85
CA LYS A 139 -15.15 6.60 -2.18
C LYS A 139 -14.35 7.70 -2.87
N TYR A 140 -13.17 7.38 -3.38
CA TYR A 140 -12.31 8.34 -4.05
C TYR A 140 -12.48 8.35 -5.59
N GLY A 141 -13.60 7.79 -6.10
CA GLY A 141 -14.04 7.92 -7.48
C GLY A 141 -13.21 7.14 -8.50
N MET A 142 -12.64 6.01 -8.11
CA MET A 142 -11.93 5.13 -9.05
C MET A 142 -12.91 4.36 -9.94
N ASP A 143 -12.44 3.93 -11.12
CA ASP A 143 -13.19 3.10 -12.07
C ASP A 143 -13.68 1.82 -11.39
N GLU A 144 -14.97 1.45 -11.57
CA GLU A 144 -15.57 0.26 -10.95
C GLU A 144 -14.86 -1.04 -11.33
N ARG A 145 -14.19 -1.11 -12.49
CA ARG A 145 -13.36 -2.27 -12.85
C ARG A 145 -12.13 -2.41 -11.96
N ILE A 146 -11.54 -1.28 -11.54
CA ILE A 146 -10.44 -1.25 -10.57
C ILE A 146 -10.96 -1.66 -9.19
N VAL A 147 -12.10 -1.10 -8.77
CA VAL A 147 -12.74 -1.42 -7.50
C VAL A 147 -13.06 -2.91 -7.42
N HIS A 148 -13.69 -3.47 -8.46
CA HIS A 148 -13.99 -4.89 -8.53
C HIS A 148 -12.72 -5.76 -8.44
N ALA A 149 -11.66 -5.42 -9.16
CA ALA A 149 -10.42 -6.18 -9.13
C ALA A 149 -9.72 -6.13 -7.76
N ILE A 150 -9.82 -5.00 -7.04
CA ILE A 150 -9.35 -4.88 -5.65
C ILE A 150 -10.20 -5.77 -4.73
N GLU A 151 -11.52 -5.77 -4.88
CA GLU A 151 -12.43 -6.50 -4.02
C GLU A 151 -12.34 -8.03 -4.23
N ALA A 152 -12.17 -8.46 -5.47
CA ALA A 152 -12.22 -9.86 -5.90
C ALA A 152 -10.87 -10.59 -5.91
N HIS A 153 -9.78 -9.99 -5.37
CA HIS A 153 -8.48 -10.65 -5.40
C HIS A 153 -8.36 -11.81 -4.39
N HIS A 154 -9.31 -11.96 -3.49
CA HIS A 154 -9.50 -13.14 -2.64
C HIS A 154 -10.77 -13.91 -3.03
N ASP A 155 -10.91 -15.13 -2.49
CA ASP A 155 -11.92 -16.11 -2.92
C ASP A 155 -13.36 -15.83 -2.48
N ASP A 156 -13.62 -14.81 -1.68
CA ASP A 156 -14.95 -14.47 -1.19
C ASP A 156 -15.79 -13.62 -2.17
N ILE A 157 -15.16 -13.06 -3.20
CA ILE A 157 -15.87 -12.40 -4.32
C ILE A 157 -15.41 -13.02 -5.63
N GLU A 158 -16.36 -13.35 -6.50
CA GLU A 158 -16.06 -13.90 -7.83
C GLU A 158 -15.38 -12.84 -8.71
N ALA A 159 -14.21 -13.18 -9.27
CA ALA A 159 -13.53 -12.34 -10.24
C ALA A 159 -14.18 -12.50 -11.62
N THR A 160 -14.99 -11.54 -12.03
CA THR A 160 -15.80 -11.61 -13.26
C THR A 160 -15.15 -10.92 -14.47
N THR A 161 -14.01 -10.23 -14.28
CA THR A 161 -13.28 -9.56 -15.36
C THR A 161 -11.88 -10.16 -15.54
N PRO A 162 -11.31 -10.13 -16.76
CA PRO A 162 -9.94 -10.59 -16.97
C PRO A 162 -8.93 -9.90 -16.05
N GLU A 163 -9.08 -8.59 -15.84
CA GLU A 163 -8.22 -7.79 -14.96
C GLU A 163 -8.27 -8.30 -13.51
N ALA A 164 -9.47 -8.59 -12.99
CA ALA A 164 -9.64 -9.12 -11.64
C ALA A 164 -9.01 -10.52 -11.48
N ILE A 165 -9.17 -11.36 -12.49
CA ILE A 165 -8.54 -12.69 -12.53
C ILE A 165 -7.01 -12.56 -12.52
N ILE A 166 -6.46 -11.66 -13.33
CA ILE A 166 -4.99 -11.42 -13.36
C ILE A 166 -4.48 -10.98 -12.00
N VAL A 167 -5.14 -10.00 -11.34
CA VAL A 167 -4.74 -9.51 -10.00
C VAL A 167 -4.70 -10.67 -9.01
N ARG A 168 -5.75 -11.48 -8.96
CA ARG A 168 -5.86 -12.65 -8.07
C ARG A 168 -4.78 -13.70 -8.33
N VAL A 169 -4.54 -14.05 -9.60
CA VAL A 169 -3.52 -15.03 -9.98
C VAL A 169 -2.12 -14.53 -9.62
N CYS A 170 -1.82 -13.26 -9.88
CA CYS A 170 -0.52 -12.67 -9.54
C CYS A 170 -0.28 -12.65 -8.03
N ASP A 171 -1.28 -12.30 -7.22
CA ASP A 171 -1.16 -12.33 -5.76
C ASP A 171 -0.93 -13.75 -5.25
N ALA A 172 -1.72 -14.72 -5.71
CA ALA A 172 -1.55 -16.13 -5.35
C ALA A 172 -0.17 -16.68 -5.73
N ALA A 173 0.32 -16.36 -6.93
CA ALA A 173 1.65 -16.76 -7.39
C ALA A 173 2.77 -16.13 -6.55
N SER A 174 2.65 -14.87 -6.20
CA SER A 174 3.62 -14.18 -5.33
C SER A 174 3.64 -14.78 -3.92
N ALA A 175 2.49 -15.15 -3.37
CA ALA A 175 2.39 -15.80 -2.06
C ALA A 175 2.96 -17.23 -2.04
N ALA A 176 3.03 -17.90 -3.19
CA ALA A 176 3.52 -19.28 -3.33
C ALA A 176 5.04 -19.37 -3.54
N ARG A 177 5.72 -18.26 -3.78
CA ARG A 177 7.18 -18.29 -4.04
C ARG A 177 7.98 -18.77 -2.82
N PRO A 178 9.12 -19.46 -3.00
CA PRO A 178 9.98 -19.88 -1.90
C PRO A 178 10.41 -18.70 -1.04
N GLY A 179 10.25 -18.82 0.29
CA GLY A 179 10.60 -17.79 1.26
C GLY A 179 9.49 -16.74 1.56
N ALA A 180 8.36 -16.76 0.85
CA ALA A 180 7.27 -15.83 1.12
C ALA A 180 6.49 -16.12 2.42
N ARG A 181 6.63 -17.34 2.96
CA ARG A 181 5.89 -17.81 4.16
C ARG A 181 6.80 -18.26 5.31
N ASN A 182 8.08 -17.89 5.28
CA ASN A 182 9.02 -18.19 6.39
C ASN A 182 9.10 -17.03 7.38
#